data_488f0b522e8920547b6fb38742d20c77
#
_entry.id   488f0b522e8920547b6fb38742d20c77
#
_cell.length_a   1.000
_cell.length_b   1.000
_cell.length_c   1.000
_cell.angle_alpha   90.00
_cell.angle_beta   90.00
_cell.angle_gamma   90.00
#
_symmetry.space_group_name_H-M   'P 1'
#
loop_
_entity.id
_entity.type
_entity.pdbx_description
1 polymer ?
#
loop_
_entity_poly.entity_id
_entity_poly.type
_entity_poly.pdbx_seq_one_letter_code
_entity_poly.pdbx_strand_id
1 'polypeptide(L)'
;VIRLGKLHEQFGTYEMNGIGFQDVNEIWWLESIGGHHWIAKRVPDDEVVVMPNQQGIDYFDLCDAFGEQKEHLCSQDLLSFITENHLDLTLNEERDVPLAKDTVFDCRLAFGSHDDADHTYNTPRAWFMLRYLAPFSYKWEGPDAIFRPEDDDLPWSLVPDRKVTVEDVKYLLSSHYQGTPYDPYGRGSEAQKGKYRPIGINRTNFVALTQLRPYMPPEKMAVEWIAEGCNVYNAFVPFYANVDRTPEYLSQTGELPDTHEFYWANRLIGALADSHHAATASAIERYQNAVAAKGRALLQEGDKADLPADGVSEALAQWNDKIASMAQEETQKALGKVLYEASNGMKNSFARSDA
;
A
#
# COMPACT_ATOMS: atom_id res chain seq x y z
N VAL A 1 18.32 7.39 0.50
CA VAL A 1 18.19 7.07 1.95
C VAL A 1 18.98 8.09 2.78
N ILE A 2 20.33 8.08 2.76
CA ILE A 2 21.20 8.93 3.62
C ILE A 2 20.88 10.43 3.54
N ARG A 3 20.58 10.97 2.35
CA ARG A 3 20.22 12.40 2.22
C ARG A 3 18.92 12.74 2.95
N LEU A 4 17.93 11.87 2.87
CA LEU A 4 16.68 12.08 3.59
C LEU A 4 16.88 11.93 5.10
N GLY A 5 17.66 10.92 5.53
CA GLY A 5 18.03 10.78 6.94
C GLY A 5 18.68 12.04 7.52
N LYS A 6 19.66 12.64 6.78
CA LYS A 6 20.29 13.91 7.19
C LYS A 6 19.33 15.09 7.23
N LEU A 7 18.37 15.17 6.30
CA LEU A 7 17.33 16.20 6.37
C LEU A 7 16.45 16.01 7.59
N HIS A 8 16.11 14.75 7.91
CA HIS A 8 15.38 14.43 9.11
C HIS A 8 16.13 14.81 10.38
N GLU A 9 17.42 14.50 10.47
CA GLU A 9 18.28 14.93 11.59
C GLU A 9 18.29 16.47 11.76
N GLN A 10 18.27 17.21 10.66
CA GLN A 10 18.33 18.67 10.69
C GLN A 10 17.00 19.33 11.05
N PHE A 11 15.89 18.86 10.46
CA PHE A 11 14.59 19.53 10.53
C PHE A 11 13.59 18.81 11.43
N GLY A 12 13.79 17.52 11.68
CA GLY A 12 12.83 16.66 12.38
C GLY A 12 11.58 16.39 11.58
N THR A 13 10.67 15.61 12.17
CA THR A 13 9.31 15.39 11.68
C THR A 13 8.32 15.47 12.82
N TYR A 14 7.09 15.90 12.50
CA TYR A 14 6.00 15.92 13.47
C TYR A 14 5.39 14.53 13.66
N GLU A 15 5.27 13.79 12.56
CA GLU A 15 4.71 12.43 12.55
C GLU A 15 5.77 11.40 12.14
N MET A 16 5.57 10.16 12.53
CA MET A 16 6.38 9.06 12.06
C MET A 16 6.01 8.72 10.62
N ASN A 17 7.02 8.61 9.77
CA ASN A 17 6.85 8.32 8.34
C ASN A 17 7.65 7.08 7.95
N GLY A 18 7.03 6.22 7.16
CA GLY A 18 7.71 5.13 6.47
C GLY A 18 7.87 5.45 4.99
N ILE A 19 9.08 5.30 4.45
CA ILE A 19 9.41 5.66 3.07
C ILE A 19 10.22 4.55 2.42
N GLY A 20 9.66 4.00 1.31
CA GLY A 20 10.37 3.04 0.47
C GLY A 20 11.25 3.74 -0.56
N PHE A 21 12.48 3.25 -0.72
CA PHE A 21 13.40 3.63 -1.79
C PHE A 21 13.71 2.40 -2.61
N GLN A 22 13.56 2.50 -3.92
CA GLN A 22 13.78 1.38 -4.83
C GLN A 22 14.61 1.82 -6.02
N ASP A 23 15.63 1.03 -6.35
CA ASP A 23 16.26 1.03 -7.66
C ASP A 23 16.19 -0.39 -8.29
N VAL A 24 16.97 -0.66 -9.34
CA VAL A 24 16.96 -1.95 -10.03
C VAL A 24 17.70 -3.07 -9.29
N ASN A 25 18.42 -2.74 -8.24
CA ASN A 25 19.30 -3.66 -7.51
C ASN A 25 18.80 -3.92 -6.08
N GLU A 26 18.22 -2.91 -5.43
CA GLU A 26 17.89 -2.99 -4.01
C GLU A 26 16.68 -2.14 -3.63
N ILE A 27 16.07 -2.50 -2.50
CA ILE A 27 14.99 -1.76 -1.85
C ILE A 27 15.43 -1.45 -0.42
N TRP A 28 15.22 -0.21 -0.01
CA TRP A 28 15.41 0.25 1.36
C TRP A 28 14.12 0.79 1.93
N TRP A 29 13.87 0.50 3.19
CA TRP A 29 12.77 1.09 3.93
C TRP A 29 13.32 1.96 5.04
N LEU A 30 12.94 3.23 5.06
CA LEU A 30 13.31 4.20 6.10
C LEU A 30 12.10 4.52 6.96
N GLU A 31 12.28 4.54 8.27
CA GLU A 31 11.30 5.01 9.25
C GLU A 31 11.88 6.12 10.10
N SER A 32 11.10 7.21 10.24
CA SER A 32 11.38 8.21 11.26
C SER A 32 10.88 7.72 12.61
N ILE A 33 11.66 7.93 13.67
CA ILE A 33 11.33 7.48 15.04
C ILE A 33 10.69 8.60 15.85
N GLY A 34 10.49 9.75 15.24
CA GLY A 34 10.08 10.97 15.89
C GLY A 34 11.25 11.88 16.25
N GLY A 35 10.98 13.16 16.47
CA GLY A 35 12.03 14.16 16.67
C GLY A 35 13.00 14.19 15.48
N HIS A 36 14.26 13.89 15.74
CA HIS A 36 15.34 13.91 14.76
C HIS A 36 15.97 12.55 14.46
N HIS A 37 15.39 11.46 15.00
CA HIS A 37 15.95 10.12 14.87
C HIS A 37 15.27 9.34 13.75
N TRP A 38 16.03 8.49 13.08
CA TRP A 38 15.57 7.65 11.99
C TRP A 38 16.36 6.36 11.91
N ILE A 39 15.74 5.33 11.34
CA ILE A 39 16.34 4.06 10.99
C ILE A 39 16.00 3.72 9.54
N ALA A 40 16.85 2.95 8.88
CA ALA A 40 16.54 2.38 7.58
C ALA A 40 17.15 0.98 7.48
N LYS A 41 16.38 0.08 6.88
CA LYS A 41 16.76 -1.32 6.69
C LYS A 41 16.60 -1.70 5.22
N ARG A 42 17.58 -2.41 4.68
CA ARG A 42 17.50 -2.99 3.35
C ARG A 42 16.48 -4.13 3.38
N VAL A 43 15.62 -4.18 2.38
CA VAL A 43 14.68 -5.30 2.20
C VAL A 43 15.44 -6.48 1.60
N PRO A 44 15.40 -7.69 2.17
CA PRO A 44 16.00 -8.86 1.56
C PRO A 44 15.45 -9.11 0.14
N ASP A 45 16.30 -9.61 -0.77
CA ASP A 45 16.00 -9.66 -2.20
C ASP A 45 14.81 -10.57 -2.57
N ASP A 46 14.50 -11.55 -1.73
CA ASP A 46 13.41 -12.51 -1.91
C ASP A 46 12.20 -12.27 -0.99
N GLU A 47 12.21 -11.19 -0.23
CA GLU A 47 11.16 -10.87 0.73
C GLU A 47 10.25 -9.72 0.30
N VAL A 48 9.11 -9.66 0.92
CA VAL A 48 8.16 -8.54 0.86
C VAL A 48 8.04 -7.89 2.22
N VAL A 49 7.84 -6.58 2.21
CA VAL A 49 7.58 -5.79 3.43
C VAL A 49 6.12 -5.35 3.44
N VAL A 50 5.49 -5.45 4.60
CA VAL A 50 4.13 -4.97 4.84
C VAL A 50 4.14 -3.98 5.99
N MET A 51 3.67 -2.76 5.69
CA MET A 51 3.70 -1.65 6.64
C MET A 51 2.31 -1.03 6.81
N PRO A 52 1.66 -1.21 7.96
CA PRO A 52 0.50 -0.41 8.36
C PRO A 52 0.94 0.96 8.91
N ASN A 53 0.02 1.72 9.52
CA ASN A 53 0.33 3.00 10.14
C ASN A 53 0.97 2.84 11.54
N GLN A 54 2.05 2.09 11.64
CA GLN A 54 2.81 1.89 12.88
C GLN A 54 4.29 1.67 12.55
N GLN A 55 5.16 1.73 13.55
CA GLN A 55 6.55 1.33 13.43
C GLN A 55 6.62 -0.12 12.98
N GLY A 56 7.33 -0.40 11.89
CA GLY A 56 7.36 -1.72 11.30
C GLY A 56 8.66 -2.48 11.45
N ILE A 57 9.79 -1.78 11.27
CA ILE A 57 11.11 -2.41 11.40
C ILE A 57 11.22 -3.04 12.79
N ASP A 58 11.39 -4.34 12.79
CA ASP A 58 11.55 -5.17 13.96
C ASP A 58 13.04 -5.24 14.38
N TYR A 59 13.72 -6.32 14.07
CA TYR A 59 15.13 -6.50 14.40
C TYR A 59 16.04 -5.63 13.55
N PHE A 60 16.94 -4.93 14.23
CA PHE A 60 17.86 -3.97 13.66
C PHE A 60 19.28 -4.21 14.18
N ASP A 61 20.24 -4.45 13.29
CA ASP A 61 21.63 -4.71 13.64
C ASP A 61 22.39 -3.39 13.83
N LEU A 62 22.62 -3.02 15.08
CA LEU A 62 23.39 -1.83 15.45
C LEU A 62 24.87 -1.94 15.08
N CYS A 63 25.42 -3.16 15.05
CA CYS A 63 26.81 -3.36 14.63
C CYS A 63 27.00 -2.99 13.17
N ASP A 64 26.10 -3.46 12.28
CA ASP A 64 26.11 -3.08 10.87
C ASP A 64 25.82 -1.57 10.70
N ALA A 65 24.81 -1.05 11.38
CA ALA A 65 24.40 0.35 11.24
C ALA A 65 25.49 1.36 11.62
N PHE A 66 26.31 1.05 12.63
CA PHE A 66 27.46 1.87 13.04
C PHE A 66 28.78 1.42 12.44
N GLY A 67 28.79 0.33 11.66
CA GLY A 67 29.95 -0.28 11.04
C GLY A 67 29.95 -0.18 9.51
N GLU A 68 29.69 -1.31 8.84
CA GLU A 68 29.79 -1.44 7.39
C GLU A 68 28.59 -0.85 6.64
N GLN A 69 27.46 -0.68 7.29
CA GLN A 69 26.23 -0.04 6.73
C GLN A 69 25.70 -0.76 5.48
N LYS A 70 25.76 -2.08 5.46
CA LYS A 70 25.33 -2.87 4.31
C LYS A 70 23.81 -3.04 4.23
N GLU A 71 23.21 -3.35 5.40
CA GLU A 71 21.79 -3.67 5.50
C GLU A 71 21.02 -2.70 6.43
N HIS A 72 21.74 -1.92 7.26
CA HIS A 72 21.16 -1.05 8.26
C HIS A 72 21.82 0.32 8.27
N LEU A 73 21.01 1.37 8.36
CA LEU A 73 21.44 2.78 8.47
C LEU A 73 20.62 3.47 9.56
N CYS A 74 21.21 4.36 10.31
CA CYS A 74 20.50 5.13 11.31
C CYS A 74 21.11 6.52 11.56
N SER A 75 20.42 7.35 12.32
CA SER A 75 20.99 8.59 12.88
C SER A 75 22.17 8.27 13.79
N GLN A 76 23.17 9.16 13.79
CA GLN A 76 24.44 8.90 14.46
C GLN A 76 24.33 8.80 15.98
N ASP A 77 23.37 9.48 16.56
CA ASP A 77 23.10 9.53 18.00
C ASP A 77 22.05 8.52 18.49
N LEU A 78 21.59 7.61 17.61
CA LEU A 78 20.52 6.66 17.94
C LEU A 78 20.85 5.85 19.20
N LEU A 79 22.07 5.35 19.35
CA LEU A 79 22.46 4.54 20.50
C LEU A 79 22.40 5.32 21.82
N SER A 80 22.90 6.58 21.81
CA SER A 80 22.79 7.45 23.00
C SER A 80 21.35 7.78 23.31
N PHE A 81 20.53 8.06 22.30
CA PHE A 81 19.09 8.30 22.46
C PHE A 81 18.38 7.11 23.10
N ILE A 82 18.63 5.89 22.62
CA ILE A 82 18.07 4.67 23.21
C ILE A 82 18.49 4.52 24.68
N THR A 83 19.78 4.71 24.97
CA THR A 83 20.33 4.50 26.32
C THR A 83 19.84 5.57 27.31
N GLU A 84 19.89 6.85 26.93
CA GLU A 84 19.51 7.98 27.78
C GLU A 84 18.01 8.01 28.11
N ASN A 85 17.18 7.49 27.21
CA ASN A 85 15.73 7.45 27.36
C ASN A 85 15.21 6.08 27.82
N HIS A 86 16.10 5.12 28.11
CA HIS A 86 15.73 3.77 28.59
C HIS A 86 14.79 3.03 27.61
N LEU A 87 15.05 3.14 26.32
CA LEU A 87 14.21 2.57 25.26
C LEU A 87 14.60 1.15 24.85
N ASP A 88 15.59 0.54 25.48
CA ASP A 88 15.92 -0.87 25.27
C ASP A 88 14.94 -1.76 26.05
N LEU A 89 13.73 -1.90 25.50
CA LEU A 89 12.67 -2.72 26.08
C LEU A 89 12.89 -4.22 25.87
N THR A 90 13.95 -4.61 25.17
CA THR A 90 14.37 -6.02 25.04
C THR A 90 15.17 -6.50 26.22
N LEU A 91 15.65 -5.60 27.08
CA LEU A 91 16.29 -5.94 28.35
C LEU A 91 15.26 -6.54 29.31
N ASN A 92 15.53 -7.72 29.82
CA ASN A 92 14.77 -8.36 30.90
C ASN A 92 15.70 -8.69 32.08
N GLU A 93 15.13 -9.22 33.15
CA GLU A 93 15.89 -9.58 34.38
C GLU A 93 17.06 -10.56 34.12
N GLU A 94 17.01 -11.31 33.03
CA GLU A 94 18.07 -12.27 32.63
C GLU A 94 19.18 -11.60 31.79
N ARG A 95 18.92 -10.41 31.26
CA ARG A 95 19.82 -9.65 30.41
C ARG A 95 20.22 -8.32 31.08
N ASP A 96 21.08 -8.41 32.07
CA ASP A 96 21.67 -7.25 32.75
C ASP A 96 22.87 -6.66 32.00
N VAL A 97 22.77 -6.57 30.67
CA VAL A 97 23.83 -6.03 29.82
C VAL A 97 23.25 -4.85 29.03
N PRO A 98 23.84 -3.66 29.18
CA PRO A 98 23.44 -2.50 28.39
C PRO A 98 23.50 -2.77 26.89
N LEU A 99 22.61 -2.16 26.12
CA LEU A 99 22.62 -2.20 24.68
C LEU A 99 23.97 -1.69 24.16
N ALA A 100 24.62 -2.48 23.32
CA ALA A 100 25.89 -2.15 22.69
C ALA A 100 25.72 -2.20 21.15
N LYS A 101 26.68 -1.61 20.42
CA LYS A 101 26.65 -1.54 18.95
C LYS A 101 26.68 -2.91 18.25
N ASP A 102 27.05 -3.96 18.94
CA ASP A 102 27.04 -5.34 18.46
C ASP A 102 25.77 -6.12 18.83
N THR A 103 24.76 -5.42 19.34
CA THR A 103 23.49 -6.02 19.76
C THR A 103 22.43 -5.81 18.70
N VAL A 104 21.69 -6.86 18.36
CA VAL A 104 20.46 -6.76 17.56
C VAL A 104 19.37 -6.19 18.46
N PHE A 105 18.72 -5.15 17.96
CA PHE A 105 17.76 -4.35 18.69
C PHE A 105 16.37 -4.42 18.03
N ASP A 106 15.32 -4.60 18.82
CA ASP A 106 13.95 -4.58 18.33
C ASP A 106 13.40 -3.15 18.33
N CYS A 107 13.41 -2.52 17.15
CA CYS A 107 12.97 -1.15 16.97
C CYS A 107 11.47 -1.00 17.17
N ARG A 108 10.67 -1.97 16.75
CA ARG A 108 9.22 -1.93 16.92
C ARG A 108 8.85 -1.98 18.39
N LEU A 109 9.48 -2.88 19.14
CA LEU A 109 9.23 -2.98 20.60
C LEU A 109 9.62 -1.70 21.32
N ALA A 110 10.72 -1.04 20.92
CA ALA A 110 11.22 0.17 21.58
C ALA A 110 10.46 1.45 21.21
N PHE A 111 10.05 1.60 19.94
CA PHE A 111 9.52 2.85 19.39
C PHE A 111 8.07 2.75 18.94
N GLY A 112 7.57 1.53 18.72
CA GLY A 112 6.20 1.30 18.26
C GLY A 112 5.18 1.52 19.38
N SER A 113 3.95 1.79 18.97
CA SER A 113 2.79 1.68 19.86
C SER A 113 2.31 0.23 19.93
N HIS A 114 1.78 -0.16 21.09
CA HIS A 114 1.26 -1.51 21.37
C HIS A 114 -0.07 -1.41 22.11
N ASP A 115 -0.93 -0.48 21.69
CA ASP A 115 -2.20 -0.23 22.36
C ASP A 115 -3.38 -0.92 21.62
N ASP A 116 -4.54 -0.92 22.26
CA ASP A 116 -5.77 -1.51 21.71
C ASP A 116 -6.19 -0.88 20.35
N ALA A 117 -5.74 0.36 20.07
CA ALA A 117 -5.99 0.99 18.79
C ALA A 117 -5.20 0.31 17.67
N ASP A 118 -3.95 -0.08 17.92
CA ASP A 118 -3.16 -0.83 16.94
C ASP A 118 -3.78 -2.19 16.63
N HIS A 119 -4.32 -2.88 17.63
CA HIS A 119 -5.01 -4.17 17.46
C HIS A 119 -6.32 -4.08 16.68
N THR A 120 -6.81 -2.88 16.45
CA THR A 120 -7.99 -2.62 15.61
C THR A 120 -7.60 -2.04 14.25
N TYR A 121 -6.58 -1.17 14.22
CA TYR A 121 -6.19 -0.38 13.05
C TYR A 121 -5.04 -0.99 12.27
N ASN A 122 -3.99 -1.45 12.95
CA ASN A 122 -2.69 -1.70 12.33
C ASN A 122 -2.39 -3.19 12.15
N THR A 123 -2.26 -3.95 13.23
CA THR A 123 -1.85 -5.35 13.16
C THR A 123 -2.80 -6.22 12.33
N PRO A 124 -4.15 -6.05 12.36
CA PRO A 124 -5.03 -6.86 11.51
C PRO A 124 -4.82 -6.62 10.01
N ARG A 125 -4.45 -5.40 9.61
CA ARG A 125 -4.15 -5.09 8.20
C ARG A 125 -2.86 -5.76 7.75
N ALA A 126 -1.80 -5.70 8.58
CA ALA A 126 -0.56 -6.41 8.33
C ALA A 126 -0.79 -7.92 8.27
N TRP A 127 -1.48 -8.49 9.25
CA TRP A 127 -1.84 -9.90 9.28
C TRP A 127 -2.54 -10.37 8.01
N PHE A 128 -3.52 -9.61 7.52
CA PHE A 128 -4.25 -9.98 6.31
C PHE A 128 -3.34 -10.01 5.07
N MET A 129 -2.47 -9.01 4.92
CA MET A 129 -1.53 -8.94 3.80
C MET A 129 -0.50 -10.06 3.85
N LEU A 130 0.12 -10.31 5.00
CA LEU A 130 1.10 -11.36 5.20
C LEU A 130 0.48 -12.75 4.98
N ARG A 131 -0.72 -12.98 5.51
CA ARG A 131 -1.49 -14.21 5.29
C ARG A 131 -1.76 -14.47 3.80
N TYR A 132 -2.07 -13.45 3.03
CA TYR A 132 -2.30 -13.58 1.59
C TYR A 132 -1.00 -13.89 0.84
N LEU A 133 0.10 -13.27 1.24
CA LEU A 133 1.40 -13.41 0.58
C LEU A 133 2.08 -14.76 0.89
N ALA A 134 1.93 -15.28 2.10
CA ALA A 134 2.51 -16.53 2.54
C ALA A 134 1.48 -17.46 3.21
N PRO A 135 0.42 -17.89 2.48
CA PRO A 135 -0.67 -18.67 3.06
C PRO A 135 -0.26 -20.09 3.50
N PHE A 136 0.84 -20.63 3.00
CA PHE A 136 1.28 -22.02 3.24
C PHE A 136 2.49 -22.09 4.17
N SER A 137 3.34 -21.07 4.20
CA SER A 137 4.56 -21.05 5.02
C SER A 137 4.27 -20.90 6.50
N TYR A 138 3.12 -20.33 6.86
CA TYR A 138 2.71 -20.11 8.24
C TYR A 138 1.27 -20.54 8.49
N LYS A 139 0.96 -20.84 9.75
CA LYS A 139 -0.43 -21.07 10.18
C LYS A 139 -1.05 -19.77 10.66
N TRP A 140 -2.03 -19.29 9.91
CA TRP A 140 -2.71 -18.01 10.13
C TRP A 140 -4.07 -18.13 10.84
N GLU A 141 -4.62 -19.35 10.93
CA GLU A 141 -5.97 -19.60 11.45
C GLU A 141 -6.01 -20.83 12.33
N GLY A 142 -7.06 -20.91 13.16
CA GLY A 142 -7.29 -22.03 14.05
C GLY A 142 -6.57 -21.93 15.40
N PRO A 143 -6.69 -22.97 16.24
CA PRO A 143 -6.09 -22.95 17.59
C PRO A 143 -4.56 -22.93 17.58
N ASP A 144 -3.94 -23.48 16.53
CA ASP A 144 -2.48 -23.56 16.38
C ASP A 144 -1.96 -22.43 15.48
N ALA A 145 -2.69 -21.33 15.30
CA ALA A 145 -2.20 -20.19 14.54
C ALA A 145 -0.93 -19.63 15.17
N ILE A 146 0.11 -19.43 14.33
CA ILE A 146 1.38 -18.82 14.74
C ILE A 146 1.15 -17.31 14.88
N PHE A 147 0.43 -16.72 13.93
CA PHE A 147 0.12 -15.29 13.91
C PHE A 147 -1.39 -15.06 13.88
N ARG A 148 -1.86 -14.12 14.68
CA ARG A 148 -3.25 -13.68 14.78
C ARG A 148 -3.39 -12.22 14.40
N PRO A 149 -4.60 -11.74 14.09
CA PRO A 149 -4.82 -10.35 13.67
C PRO A 149 -4.35 -9.30 14.68
N GLU A 150 -4.32 -9.63 15.97
CA GLU A 150 -4.04 -8.69 17.07
C GLU A 150 -2.62 -8.88 17.64
N ASP A 151 -1.76 -9.69 17.00
CA ASP A 151 -0.42 -9.94 17.49
C ASP A 151 0.52 -8.77 17.18
N ASP A 152 1.34 -8.37 18.16
CA ASP A 152 2.33 -7.30 18.04
C ASP A 152 3.62 -7.77 17.35
N ASP A 153 3.88 -9.07 17.31
CA ASP A 153 5.10 -9.70 16.78
C ASP A 153 4.99 -10.19 15.33
N LEU A 154 4.04 -9.62 14.57
CA LEU A 154 3.96 -9.89 13.14
C LEU A 154 5.27 -9.52 12.44
N PRO A 155 5.83 -10.37 11.54
CA PRO A 155 7.11 -10.08 10.91
C PRO A 155 7.02 -8.81 10.04
N TRP A 156 8.08 -7.99 10.07
CA TRP A 156 8.23 -6.84 9.18
C TRP A 156 8.29 -7.26 7.71
N SER A 157 9.02 -8.34 7.44
CA SER A 157 9.20 -8.92 6.10
C SER A 157 9.07 -10.44 6.13
N LEU A 158 8.72 -11.03 5.00
CA LEU A 158 8.70 -12.47 4.80
C LEU A 158 8.89 -12.84 3.34
N VAL A 159 9.32 -14.08 3.10
CA VAL A 159 9.37 -14.68 1.76
C VAL A 159 7.96 -15.06 1.34
N PRO A 160 7.41 -14.48 0.26
CA PRO A 160 6.08 -14.85 -0.21
C PRO A 160 6.08 -16.25 -0.85
N ASP A 161 5.00 -17.01 -0.70
CA ASP A 161 4.89 -18.36 -1.26
C ASP A 161 4.90 -18.41 -2.80
N ARG A 162 4.72 -17.27 -3.44
CA ARG A 162 4.76 -17.09 -4.90
C ARG A 162 5.19 -15.67 -5.27
N LYS A 163 5.59 -15.50 -6.53
CA LYS A 163 5.89 -14.15 -7.04
C LYS A 163 4.66 -13.25 -6.96
N VAL A 164 4.86 -12.05 -6.44
CA VAL A 164 3.83 -11.03 -6.26
C VAL A 164 3.62 -10.26 -7.57
N THR A 165 2.38 -10.14 -7.98
CA THR A 165 1.99 -9.39 -9.19
C THR A 165 1.39 -8.03 -8.84
N VAL A 166 1.24 -7.15 -9.83
CA VAL A 166 0.53 -5.87 -9.67
C VAL A 166 -0.91 -6.09 -9.21
N GLU A 167 -1.56 -7.16 -9.69
CA GLU A 167 -2.91 -7.53 -9.28
C GLU A 167 -2.98 -7.95 -7.82
N ASP A 168 -1.97 -8.68 -7.33
CA ASP A 168 -1.87 -9.03 -5.90
C ASP A 168 -1.77 -7.77 -5.03
N VAL A 169 -0.91 -6.83 -5.43
CA VAL A 169 -0.76 -5.56 -4.71
C VAL A 169 -2.07 -4.77 -4.73
N LYS A 170 -2.73 -4.67 -5.90
CA LYS A 170 -4.05 -4.02 -5.99
C LYS A 170 -5.08 -4.68 -5.09
N TYR A 171 -5.14 -6.01 -5.10
CA TYR A 171 -6.05 -6.78 -4.25
C TYR A 171 -5.80 -6.49 -2.76
N LEU A 172 -4.55 -6.52 -2.33
CA LEU A 172 -4.17 -6.24 -0.94
C LEU A 172 -4.51 -4.81 -0.52
N LEU A 173 -4.13 -3.81 -1.32
CA LEU A 173 -4.40 -2.41 -1.03
C LEU A 173 -5.88 -2.03 -1.11
N SER A 174 -6.71 -2.87 -1.72
CA SER A 174 -8.16 -2.74 -1.81
C SER A 174 -8.91 -3.58 -0.80
N SER A 175 -8.21 -4.33 0.03
CA SER A 175 -8.82 -5.36 0.87
C SER A 175 -9.72 -4.78 1.95
N HIS A 176 -10.83 -5.47 2.15
CA HIS A 176 -11.77 -5.29 3.25
C HIS A 176 -11.96 -6.59 4.05
N TYR A 177 -10.90 -7.41 4.13
CA TYR A 177 -10.87 -8.74 4.78
C TYR A 177 -11.75 -9.79 4.08
N GLN A 178 -11.98 -9.66 2.77
CA GLN A 178 -12.78 -10.59 2.00
C GLN A 178 -12.26 -12.03 2.16
N GLY A 179 -13.19 -12.97 2.30
CA GLY A 179 -12.86 -14.37 2.58
C GLY A 179 -12.52 -14.68 4.03
N THR A 180 -12.67 -13.72 4.95
CA THR A 180 -12.54 -13.90 6.39
C THR A 180 -13.86 -13.56 7.11
N PRO A 181 -14.03 -13.93 8.39
CA PRO A 181 -15.19 -13.52 9.17
C PRO A 181 -15.28 -12.00 9.43
N TYR A 182 -14.19 -11.28 9.23
CA TYR A 182 -14.07 -9.83 9.52
C TYR A 182 -14.54 -8.94 8.38
N ASP A 183 -14.84 -9.51 7.22
CA ASP A 183 -15.34 -8.79 6.06
C ASP A 183 -16.65 -8.04 6.38
N PRO A 184 -16.69 -6.69 6.33
CA PRO A 184 -17.91 -5.93 6.60
C PRO A 184 -19.05 -6.22 5.62
N TYR A 185 -18.74 -6.67 4.40
CA TYR A 185 -19.71 -7.05 3.37
C TYR A 185 -19.97 -8.57 3.35
N GLY A 186 -19.27 -9.32 4.19
CA GLY A 186 -19.28 -10.79 4.23
C GLY A 186 -20.41 -11.38 5.06
N ARG A 187 -20.24 -12.69 5.35
CA ARG A 187 -21.22 -13.51 6.09
C ARG A 187 -20.81 -13.81 7.54
N GLY A 188 -19.84 -13.07 8.09
CA GLY A 188 -19.45 -13.19 9.49
C GLY A 188 -20.59 -12.85 10.46
N SER A 189 -20.42 -13.18 11.74
CA SER A 189 -21.33 -12.71 12.78
C SER A 189 -21.29 -11.19 12.92
N GLU A 190 -22.32 -10.58 13.47
CA GLU A 190 -22.35 -9.12 13.70
C GLU A 190 -21.23 -8.64 14.63
N ALA A 191 -20.69 -9.50 15.49
CA ALA A 191 -19.55 -9.19 16.36
C ALA A 191 -18.21 -9.23 15.62
N GLN A 192 -18.13 -9.90 14.48
CA GLN A 192 -16.90 -10.07 13.68
C GLN A 192 -16.84 -9.13 12.48
N LYS A 193 -17.97 -8.92 11.80
CA LYS A 193 -18.03 -8.04 10.62
C LYS A 193 -17.62 -6.62 11.00
N GLY A 194 -16.64 -6.08 10.30
CA GLY A 194 -16.14 -4.73 10.52
C GLY A 194 -15.44 -4.53 11.87
N LYS A 195 -15.02 -5.61 12.55
CA LYS A 195 -14.24 -5.53 13.80
C LYS A 195 -12.95 -4.75 13.59
N TYR A 196 -12.29 -4.95 12.46
CA TYR A 196 -11.03 -4.33 12.13
C TYR A 196 -11.19 -3.30 11.02
N ARG A 197 -10.37 -2.25 11.05
CA ARG A 197 -10.32 -1.25 10.00
C ARG A 197 -9.83 -1.87 8.69
N PRO A 198 -10.61 -1.83 7.58
CA PRO A 198 -10.17 -2.32 6.29
C PRO A 198 -8.94 -1.58 5.76
N ILE A 199 -8.16 -2.24 4.91
CA ILE A 199 -7.07 -1.63 4.14
C ILE A 199 -7.67 -0.69 3.10
N GLY A 200 -8.59 -1.20 2.28
CA GLY A 200 -9.38 -0.42 1.35
C GLY A 200 -10.50 0.34 2.07
N ILE A 201 -10.36 1.62 2.23
CA ILE A 201 -11.38 2.47 2.86
C ILE A 201 -11.71 3.70 2.02
N ASN A 202 -12.85 4.31 2.32
CA ASN A 202 -13.35 5.48 1.62
C ASN A 202 -12.46 6.74 1.73
N ARG A 203 -11.59 6.81 2.74
CA ARG A 203 -10.67 7.94 2.97
C ARG A 203 -9.38 7.83 2.16
N THR A 204 -9.09 6.68 1.56
CA THR A 204 -7.96 6.55 0.65
C THR A 204 -8.30 7.26 -0.64
N ASN A 205 -7.69 8.42 -0.87
CA ASN A 205 -7.95 9.25 -2.03
C ASN A 205 -7.06 8.91 -3.22
N PHE A 206 -5.90 8.35 -2.96
CA PHE A 206 -4.88 8.03 -3.94
C PHE A 206 -4.12 6.77 -3.54
N VAL A 207 -3.91 5.87 -4.48
CA VAL A 207 -3.05 4.69 -4.35
C VAL A 207 -2.16 4.62 -5.57
N ALA A 208 -0.86 4.50 -5.35
CA ALA A 208 0.12 4.29 -6.39
C ALA A 208 0.96 3.06 -6.13
N LEU A 209 1.42 2.43 -7.20
CA LEU A 209 2.42 1.38 -7.19
C LEU A 209 3.46 1.71 -8.25
N THR A 210 4.68 1.96 -7.82
CA THR A 210 5.83 2.14 -8.71
C THR A 210 6.42 0.78 -9.07
N GLN A 211 6.51 0.49 -10.36
CA GLN A 211 7.09 -0.74 -10.89
C GLN A 211 8.35 -0.42 -11.69
N LEU A 212 9.48 -0.97 -11.28
CA LEU A 212 10.70 -0.98 -12.09
C LEU A 212 10.80 -2.28 -12.89
N ARG A 213 11.08 -2.17 -14.19
CA ARG A 213 11.17 -3.27 -15.14
C ARG A 213 12.57 -3.33 -15.76
N PRO A 214 13.57 -3.91 -15.05
CA PRO A 214 14.99 -3.86 -15.45
C PRO A 214 15.29 -4.54 -16.81
N TYR A 215 14.33 -5.29 -17.32
CA TYR A 215 14.39 -5.92 -18.66
C TYR A 215 13.98 -4.97 -19.79
N MET A 216 13.50 -3.76 -19.46
CA MET A 216 13.13 -2.73 -20.43
C MET A 216 14.25 -1.69 -20.59
N PRO A 217 14.30 -0.96 -21.74
CA PRO A 217 15.17 0.20 -21.86
C PRO A 217 14.91 1.23 -20.75
N PRO A 218 15.95 1.98 -20.29
CA PRO A 218 15.82 2.94 -19.18
C PRO A 218 14.66 3.91 -19.33
N GLU A 219 14.36 4.34 -20.55
CA GLU A 219 13.29 5.30 -20.85
C GLU A 219 11.89 4.75 -20.54
N LYS A 220 11.71 3.44 -20.66
CA LYS A 220 10.44 2.72 -20.45
C LYS A 220 10.41 1.89 -19.18
N MET A 221 11.49 1.90 -18.41
CA MET A 221 11.69 1.00 -17.27
C MET A 221 10.66 1.23 -16.16
N ALA A 222 10.44 2.48 -15.80
CA ALA A 222 9.56 2.86 -14.70
C ALA A 222 8.12 3.03 -15.18
N VAL A 223 7.21 2.34 -14.51
CA VAL A 223 5.75 2.45 -14.69
C VAL A 223 5.10 2.75 -13.36
N GLU A 224 4.21 3.69 -13.35
CA GLU A 224 3.36 4.04 -12.21
C GLU A 224 1.96 3.50 -12.44
N TRP A 225 1.46 2.70 -11.52
CA TRP A 225 0.08 2.22 -11.50
C TRP A 225 -0.71 3.08 -10.53
N ILE A 226 -1.66 3.85 -11.05
CA ILE A 226 -2.39 4.86 -10.28
C ILE A 226 -3.85 4.48 -10.16
N ALA A 227 -4.42 4.68 -8.97
CA ALA A 227 -5.85 4.61 -8.72
C ALA A 227 -6.26 5.76 -7.80
N GLU A 228 -7.34 6.42 -8.12
CA GLU A 228 -7.90 7.53 -7.34
C GLU A 228 -9.28 7.20 -6.78
N GLY A 229 -9.67 7.91 -5.73
CA GLY A 229 -10.92 7.67 -5.02
C GLY A 229 -10.87 6.44 -4.10
N CYS A 230 -12.01 5.80 -3.86
CA CYS A 230 -12.11 4.66 -2.96
C CYS A 230 -11.48 3.40 -3.57
N ASN A 231 -10.36 2.94 -3.00
CA ASN A 231 -9.56 1.86 -3.59
C ASN A 231 -10.20 0.46 -3.54
N VAL A 232 -11.28 0.25 -2.82
CA VAL A 232 -12.10 -0.97 -2.97
C VAL A 232 -12.73 -1.04 -4.36
N TYR A 233 -13.15 0.09 -4.91
CA TYR A 233 -14.01 0.17 -6.09
C TYR A 233 -13.32 0.75 -7.33
N ASN A 234 -12.12 1.33 -7.20
CA ASN A 234 -11.34 1.89 -8.30
C ASN A 234 -10.47 0.83 -8.99
N ALA A 235 -9.80 1.20 -10.06
CA ALA A 235 -8.90 0.33 -10.83
C ALA A 235 -7.51 0.95 -10.94
N PHE A 236 -6.44 0.12 -10.98
CA PHE A 236 -5.09 0.55 -11.30
C PHE A 236 -4.92 0.79 -12.79
N VAL A 237 -4.43 1.98 -13.13
CA VAL A 237 -4.12 2.40 -14.49
C VAL A 237 -2.62 2.59 -14.63
N PRO A 238 -1.94 1.91 -15.58
CA PRO A 238 -0.49 2.04 -15.74
C PRO A 238 -0.11 3.26 -16.56
N PHE A 239 0.95 3.96 -16.16
CA PHE A 239 1.51 5.09 -16.89
C PHE A 239 3.04 5.01 -16.93
N TYR A 240 3.66 5.39 -18.04
CA TYR A 240 5.11 5.60 -18.08
C TYR A 240 5.46 6.77 -17.17
N ALA A 241 6.46 6.57 -16.30
CA ALA A 241 6.88 7.58 -15.32
C ALA A 241 7.87 8.61 -15.89
N ASN A 242 8.58 8.29 -16.98
CA ASN A 242 9.58 9.18 -17.59
C ASN A 242 8.94 10.17 -18.58
N VAL A 243 8.09 11.04 -18.05
CA VAL A 243 7.33 12.04 -18.80
C VAL A 243 7.34 13.40 -18.08
N ASP A 244 7.20 14.48 -18.83
CA ASP A 244 7.16 15.83 -18.29
C ASP A 244 5.74 16.37 -18.06
N ARG A 245 4.73 15.62 -18.47
CA ARG A 245 3.32 15.99 -18.29
C ARG A 245 2.45 14.81 -17.90
N THR A 246 1.45 15.10 -17.10
CA THR A 246 0.38 14.15 -16.73
C THR A 246 -0.82 14.34 -17.66
N PRO A 247 -1.51 13.26 -18.08
CA PRO A 247 -2.76 13.37 -18.83
C PRO A 247 -3.79 14.21 -18.08
N GLU A 248 -4.54 15.05 -18.81
CA GLU A 248 -5.52 15.97 -18.21
C GLU A 248 -6.57 15.26 -17.35
N TYR A 249 -7.03 14.09 -17.80
CA TYR A 249 -8.00 13.27 -17.06
C TYR A 249 -7.57 12.91 -15.63
N LEU A 250 -6.24 12.80 -15.36
CA LEU A 250 -5.70 12.52 -14.03
C LEU A 250 -5.31 13.79 -13.27
N SER A 251 -4.85 14.82 -13.98
CA SER A 251 -4.29 16.02 -13.34
C SER A 251 -5.36 17.03 -12.92
N GLN A 252 -6.57 16.92 -13.44
CA GLN A 252 -7.68 17.80 -13.10
C GLN A 252 -8.49 17.21 -11.94
N THR A 253 -8.60 17.96 -10.85
CA THR A 253 -9.48 17.64 -9.72
C THR A 253 -10.02 18.96 -9.18
N GLY A 254 -11.24 19.28 -9.59
CA GLY A 254 -11.93 20.49 -9.16
C GLY A 254 -12.48 20.39 -7.75
N GLU A 255 -12.84 21.53 -7.15
CA GLU A 255 -13.51 21.59 -5.84
C GLU A 255 -14.93 21.01 -5.89
N LEU A 256 -15.59 21.13 -7.02
CA LEU A 256 -16.93 20.56 -7.24
C LEU A 256 -16.81 19.23 -8.00
N PRO A 257 -17.63 18.22 -7.64
CA PRO A 257 -17.63 16.95 -8.33
C PRO A 257 -17.94 17.07 -9.82
N ASP A 258 -17.01 16.62 -10.66
CA ASP A 258 -17.20 16.43 -12.10
C ASP A 258 -16.81 15.00 -12.49
N THR A 259 -17.76 14.25 -13.04
CA THR A 259 -17.54 12.87 -13.45
C THR A 259 -16.64 12.71 -14.68
N HIS A 260 -16.22 13.80 -15.31
CA HIS A 260 -15.20 13.80 -16.35
C HIS A 260 -13.77 13.80 -15.78
N GLU A 261 -13.62 13.97 -14.48
CA GLU A 261 -12.35 13.89 -13.75
C GLU A 261 -12.18 12.51 -13.12
N PHE A 262 -10.97 11.95 -13.16
CA PHE A 262 -10.71 10.59 -12.72
C PHE A 262 -11.04 10.39 -11.24
N TYR A 263 -10.62 11.31 -10.38
CA TYR A 263 -10.91 11.27 -8.95
C TYR A 263 -12.42 11.26 -8.66
N TRP A 264 -13.17 12.24 -9.21
CA TRP A 264 -14.59 12.38 -8.88
C TRP A 264 -15.45 11.26 -9.46
N ALA A 265 -15.12 10.76 -10.66
CA ALA A 265 -15.80 9.60 -11.23
C ALA A 265 -15.66 8.36 -10.34
N ASN A 266 -14.42 8.04 -9.90
CA ASN A 266 -14.17 6.92 -9.00
C ASN A 266 -14.74 7.16 -7.60
N ARG A 267 -14.72 8.40 -7.10
CA ARG A 267 -15.34 8.75 -5.83
C ARG A 267 -16.84 8.52 -5.83
N LEU A 268 -17.51 8.87 -6.92
CA LEU A 268 -18.94 8.65 -7.09
C LEU A 268 -19.26 7.16 -7.23
N ILE A 269 -18.47 6.39 -7.99
CA ILE A 269 -18.58 4.93 -8.06
C ILE A 269 -18.52 4.34 -6.65
N GLY A 270 -17.51 4.72 -5.85
CA GLY A 270 -17.36 4.24 -4.49
C GLY A 270 -18.53 4.59 -3.58
N ALA A 271 -19.02 5.83 -3.64
CA ALA A 271 -20.14 6.30 -2.83
C ALA A 271 -21.45 5.54 -3.12
N LEU A 272 -21.68 5.18 -4.39
CA LEU A 272 -22.85 4.39 -4.79
C LEU A 272 -22.67 2.90 -4.48
N ALA A 273 -21.47 2.37 -4.72
CA ALA A 273 -21.19 0.94 -4.57
C ALA A 273 -21.13 0.49 -3.10
N ASP A 274 -20.63 1.34 -2.20
CA ASP A 274 -20.49 1.02 -0.77
C ASP A 274 -21.83 0.58 -0.15
N SER A 275 -22.88 1.36 -0.35
CA SER A 275 -24.22 1.05 0.14
C SER A 275 -24.90 -0.12 -0.60
N HIS A 276 -24.40 -0.49 -1.78
CA HIS A 276 -24.99 -1.48 -2.68
C HIS A 276 -23.97 -2.55 -3.08
N HIS A 277 -23.01 -2.87 -2.18
CA HIS A 277 -21.88 -3.72 -2.48
C HIS A 277 -22.27 -5.03 -3.17
N ALA A 278 -23.22 -5.77 -2.62
CA ALA A 278 -23.64 -7.07 -3.18
C ALA A 278 -24.20 -6.96 -4.60
N ALA A 279 -24.94 -5.89 -4.92
CA ALA A 279 -25.52 -5.66 -6.24
C ALA A 279 -24.48 -5.18 -7.26
N THR A 280 -23.49 -4.39 -6.82
CA THR A 280 -22.52 -3.73 -7.69
C THR A 280 -21.21 -4.50 -7.84
N ALA A 281 -20.91 -5.48 -6.98
CA ALA A 281 -19.64 -6.21 -6.95
C ALA A 281 -19.21 -6.76 -8.32
N SER A 282 -20.12 -7.41 -9.07
CA SER A 282 -19.82 -7.93 -10.41
C SER A 282 -19.49 -6.81 -11.43
N ALA A 283 -20.11 -5.64 -11.32
CA ALA A 283 -19.83 -4.52 -12.20
C ALA A 283 -18.45 -3.92 -11.90
N ILE A 284 -18.10 -3.81 -10.62
CA ILE A 284 -16.79 -3.35 -10.15
C ILE A 284 -15.70 -4.31 -10.60
N GLU A 285 -15.85 -5.60 -10.38
CA GLU A 285 -14.87 -6.61 -10.79
C GLU A 285 -14.61 -6.57 -12.30
N ARG A 286 -15.66 -6.48 -13.11
CA ARG A 286 -15.53 -6.34 -14.57
C ARG A 286 -14.82 -5.06 -14.97
N TYR A 287 -15.07 -3.96 -14.29
CA TYR A 287 -14.38 -2.68 -14.50
C TYR A 287 -12.88 -2.83 -14.21
N GLN A 288 -12.54 -3.34 -13.02
CA GLN A 288 -11.15 -3.53 -12.61
C GLN A 288 -10.40 -4.45 -13.59
N ASN A 289 -11.01 -5.58 -14.00
CA ASN A 289 -10.44 -6.51 -14.96
C ASN A 289 -10.29 -5.88 -16.36
N ALA A 290 -11.27 -5.10 -16.82
CA ALA A 290 -11.21 -4.44 -18.12
C ALA A 290 -10.08 -3.39 -18.17
N VAL A 291 -9.95 -2.57 -17.13
CA VAL A 291 -8.86 -1.58 -17.03
C VAL A 291 -7.49 -2.26 -16.95
N ALA A 292 -7.35 -3.30 -16.14
CA ALA A 292 -6.11 -4.05 -16.03
C ALA A 292 -5.70 -4.68 -17.36
N ALA A 293 -6.62 -5.36 -18.06
CA ALA A 293 -6.33 -6.03 -19.31
C ALA A 293 -6.00 -5.03 -20.44
N LYS A 294 -6.83 -3.99 -20.61
CA LYS A 294 -6.64 -2.98 -21.66
C LYS A 294 -5.43 -2.08 -21.37
N GLY A 295 -5.21 -1.72 -20.13
CA GLY A 295 -4.05 -0.94 -19.71
C GLY A 295 -2.74 -1.69 -19.99
N ARG A 296 -2.68 -2.99 -19.66
CA ARG A 296 -1.52 -3.83 -20.02
C ARG A 296 -1.33 -3.96 -21.54
N ALA A 297 -2.39 -4.10 -22.29
CA ALA A 297 -2.29 -4.19 -23.76
C ALA A 297 -1.68 -2.90 -24.34
N LEU A 298 -2.16 -1.73 -23.93
CA LEU A 298 -1.61 -0.44 -24.35
C LEU A 298 -0.16 -0.24 -23.89
N LEU A 299 0.16 -0.64 -22.65
CA LEU A 299 1.53 -0.61 -22.14
C LEU A 299 2.45 -1.51 -23.01
N GLN A 300 2.02 -2.73 -23.36
CA GLN A 300 2.78 -3.64 -24.20
C GLN A 300 2.95 -3.12 -25.64
N GLU A 301 1.96 -2.41 -26.19
CA GLU A 301 2.09 -1.75 -27.48
C GLU A 301 3.11 -0.61 -27.41
N GLY A 302 3.05 0.23 -26.38
CA GLY A 302 4.03 1.28 -26.14
C GLY A 302 5.44 0.74 -25.88
N ASP A 303 5.56 -0.40 -25.21
CA ASP A 303 6.85 -1.07 -24.98
C ASP A 303 7.52 -1.52 -26.29
N LYS A 304 6.72 -1.96 -27.27
CA LYS A 304 7.20 -2.40 -28.59
C LYS A 304 7.43 -1.25 -29.57
N ALA A 305 6.84 -0.09 -29.31
CA ALA A 305 7.00 1.07 -30.19
C ALA A 305 8.42 1.62 -30.14
N ASP A 306 8.96 2.00 -31.29
CA ASP A 306 10.24 2.69 -31.36
C ASP A 306 10.12 4.08 -30.72
N LEU A 307 11.14 4.48 -29.96
CA LEU A 307 11.23 5.82 -29.40
C LEU A 307 12.01 6.72 -30.37
N PRO A 308 11.59 7.98 -30.56
CA PRO A 308 12.36 8.93 -31.35
C PRO A 308 13.69 9.26 -30.65
N ALA A 309 14.69 9.67 -31.43
CA ALA A 309 15.98 10.09 -30.89
C ALA A 309 15.85 11.34 -29.99
N ASP A 310 14.91 12.24 -30.33
CA ASP A 310 14.57 13.45 -29.57
C ASP A 310 13.09 13.42 -29.20
N GLY A 311 12.74 13.92 -28.01
CA GLY A 311 11.35 14.02 -27.55
C GLY A 311 10.77 12.70 -26.99
N VAL A 312 11.61 11.87 -26.38
CA VAL A 312 11.22 10.60 -25.73
C VAL A 312 10.09 10.81 -24.72
N SER A 313 10.20 11.82 -23.86
CA SER A 313 9.20 12.17 -22.84
C SER A 313 7.82 12.42 -23.48
N GLU A 314 7.75 13.19 -24.56
CA GLU A 314 6.47 13.45 -25.26
C GLU A 314 5.92 12.21 -25.94
N ALA A 315 6.77 11.36 -26.55
CA ALA A 315 6.34 10.11 -27.13
C ALA A 315 5.71 9.16 -26.09
N LEU A 316 6.28 9.07 -24.89
CA LEU A 316 5.72 8.32 -23.78
C LEU A 316 4.45 8.97 -23.22
N ALA A 317 4.40 10.31 -23.14
CA ALA A 317 3.22 11.04 -22.73
C ALA A 317 2.03 10.80 -23.68
N GLN A 318 2.24 10.66 -24.97
CA GLN A 318 1.19 10.29 -25.92
C GLN A 318 0.64 8.86 -25.68
N TRP A 319 1.47 7.94 -25.22
CA TRP A 319 0.99 6.62 -24.76
C TRP A 319 0.16 6.76 -23.48
N ASN A 320 0.59 7.60 -22.55
CA ASN A 320 -0.16 7.90 -21.34
C ASN A 320 -1.53 8.53 -21.66
N ASP A 321 -1.63 9.39 -22.68
CA ASP A 321 -2.92 9.95 -23.14
C ASP A 321 -3.88 8.88 -23.66
N LYS A 322 -3.37 7.89 -24.42
CA LYS A 322 -4.18 6.75 -24.89
C LYS A 322 -4.66 5.90 -23.72
N ILE A 323 -3.80 5.65 -22.73
CA ILE A 323 -4.13 4.88 -21.55
C ILE A 323 -5.16 5.64 -20.70
N ALA A 324 -5.00 6.95 -20.52
CA ALA A 324 -5.95 7.80 -19.81
C ALA A 324 -7.33 7.81 -20.48
N SER A 325 -7.37 7.90 -21.81
CA SER A 325 -8.62 7.85 -22.61
C SER A 325 -9.33 6.50 -22.42
N MET A 326 -8.59 5.39 -22.44
CA MET A 326 -9.13 4.06 -22.14
C MET A 326 -9.69 3.98 -20.71
N ALA A 327 -8.96 4.50 -19.74
CA ALA A 327 -9.38 4.51 -18.35
C ALA A 327 -10.67 5.33 -18.17
N GLN A 328 -10.78 6.49 -18.82
CA GLN A 328 -11.97 7.33 -18.82
C GLN A 328 -13.19 6.59 -19.37
N GLU A 329 -13.03 5.94 -20.52
CA GLU A 329 -14.12 5.18 -21.15
C GLU A 329 -14.61 4.03 -20.24
N GLU A 330 -13.71 3.25 -19.64
CA GLU A 330 -14.09 2.14 -18.77
C GLU A 330 -14.69 2.63 -17.45
N THR A 331 -14.18 3.73 -16.88
CA THR A 331 -14.72 4.34 -15.66
C THR A 331 -16.14 4.84 -15.90
N GLN A 332 -16.43 5.51 -17.03
CA GLN A 332 -17.78 5.95 -17.36
C GLN A 332 -18.77 4.80 -17.56
N LYS A 333 -18.32 3.69 -18.17
CA LYS A 333 -19.14 2.47 -18.28
C LYS A 333 -19.44 1.86 -16.91
N ALA A 334 -18.44 1.83 -16.02
CA ALA A 334 -18.61 1.33 -14.65
C ALA A 334 -19.59 2.21 -13.87
N LEU A 335 -19.41 3.54 -13.93
CA LEU A 335 -20.30 4.49 -13.27
C LEU A 335 -21.76 4.31 -13.71
N GLY A 336 -22.01 4.18 -15.01
CA GLY A 336 -23.36 3.94 -15.54
C GLY A 336 -23.99 2.65 -15.00
N LYS A 337 -23.22 1.57 -14.88
CA LYS A 337 -23.71 0.28 -14.33
C LYS A 337 -23.97 0.36 -12.82
N VAL A 338 -23.04 0.94 -12.07
CA VAL A 338 -23.18 1.09 -10.61
C VAL A 338 -24.36 2.00 -10.29
N LEU A 339 -24.55 3.11 -11.03
CA LEU A 339 -25.69 4.00 -10.87
C LEU A 339 -27.02 3.26 -11.18
N TYR A 340 -27.04 2.43 -12.21
CA TYR A 340 -28.23 1.64 -12.55
C TYR A 340 -28.61 0.70 -11.38
N GLU A 341 -27.67 -0.08 -10.86
CA GLU A 341 -27.93 -1.00 -9.74
C GLU A 341 -28.35 -0.23 -8.46
N ALA A 342 -27.67 0.85 -8.14
CA ALA A 342 -28.00 1.69 -6.99
C ALA A 342 -29.39 2.30 -7.10
N SER A 343 -29.78 2.78 -8.32
CA SER A 343 -31.09 3.38 -8.56
C SER A 343 -32.23 2.36 -8.44
N ASN A 344 -32.02 1.11 -8.86
CA ASN A 344 -32.98 0.03 -8.67
C ASN A 344 -33.19 -0.36 -7.19
N GLY A 345 -32.21 -0.05 -6.33
CA GLY A 345 -32.28 -0.28 -4.90
C GLY A 345 -32.98 0.83 -4.09
N MET A 346 -33.39 1.92 -4.73
CA MET A 346 -34.05 3.03 -4.03
C MET A 346 -35.41 2.65 -3.46
N LYS A 347 -35.66 2.95 -2.18
CA LYS A 347 -36.90 2.62 -1.46
C LYS A 347 -37.63 3.85 -0.91
N ASN A 348 -37.04 5.05 -1.04
CA ASN A 348 -37.57 6.31 -0.48
C ASN A 348 -37.99 6.17 1.01
N SER A 349 -37.28 5.32 1.77
CA SER A 349 -37.62 4.96 3.15
C SER A 349 -39.01 4.32 3.32
N PHE A 350 -39.61 3.82 2.25
CA PHE A 350 -40.90 3.16 2.32
C PHE A 350 -40.77 1.78 3.02
N ALA A 351 -41.63 1.50 4.01
CA ALA A 351 -41.51 0.32 4.86
C ALA A 351 -41.94 -0.99 4.18
N ARG A 352 -42.67 -0.91 3.06
CA ARG A 352 -43.12 -2.05 2.28
C ARG A 352 -42.57 -1.99 0.87
N SER A 353 -42.24 -3.16 0.30
CA SER A 353 -41.82 -3.25 -1.09
C SER A 353 -43.04 -3.21 -2.01
N ASP A 354 -42.96 -2.48 -3.12
CA ASP A 354 -43.95 -2.53 -4.19
C ASP A 354 -43.71 -3.68 -5.17
N ALA A 355 -42.70 -4.54 -4.92
CA ALA A 355 -42.34 -5.69 -5.73
C ALA A 355 -42.80 -6.99 -5.11
#